data_e41cabaa39b7743cf750f957749a3f90
#
_entry.id   e41cabaa39b7743cf750f957749a3f90
#
_cell.length_a   1.000
_cell.length_b   1.000
_cell.length_c   1.000
_cell.angle_alpha   90.00
_cell.angle_beta   90.00
_cell.angle_gamma   90.00
#
_symmetry.space_group_name_H-M   'P 1'
#
loop_
_entity.id
_entity.type
_entity.pdbx_description
1 polymer ?
#
loop_
_entity_poly.entity_id
_entity_poly.type
_entity_poly.pdbx_seq_one_letter_code
_entity_poly.pdbx_strand_id
1 'polypeptide(L)'
;MKILVCGLPGSGKTWLAERLIKHIKNCAWYNADFVRKFSNDWDFSVEGRIRQANRMKTFADFEKGNGRWVICDFVAPTEKAREAFASDYVIWMDTIKEGRIVSSKLSELKNINNLPFDANLLSQSKEFEDTNKVFETPSKVDTHITHFMSDDEIKKLSEELISV
;
A
#
# COMPACT_ATOMS: atom_id res chain seq x y z
N MET A 1 7.30 -12.13 10.49
CA MET A 1 6.53 -12.31 9.22
C MET A 1 6.43 -10.98 8.52
N LYS A 2 6.56 -10.96 7.20
CA LYS A 2 6.52 -9.77 6.35
C LYS A 2 5.30 -9.81 5.45
N ILE A 3 4.33 -8.92 5.70
CA ILE A 3 3.03 -8.86 5.02
C ILE A 3 3.03 -7.69 4.02
N LEU A 4 2.69 -7.99 2.77
CA LEU A 4 2.39 -6.99 1.76
C LEU A 4 0.88 -6.80 1.66
N VAL A 5 0.41 -5.56 1.81
CA VAL A 5 -0.95 -5.16 1.45
C VAL A 5 -0.87 -4.35 0.16
N CYS A 6 -1.30 -4.94 -0.96
CA CYS A 6 -1.23 -4.31 -2.29
C CYS A 6 -2.61 -4.11 -2.91
N GLY A 7 -2.67 -3.29 -3.95
CA GLY A 7 -3.91 -2.98 -4.67
C GLY A 7 -3.90 -1.56 -5.22
N LEU A 8 -4.91 -1.22 -6.00
CA LEU A 8 -5.04 0.08 -6.64
C LEU A 8 -5.09 1.26 -5.64
N PRO A 9 -4.69 2.47 -6.03
CA PRO A 9 -4.88 3.66 -5.23
C PRO A 9 -6.36 3.84 -4.85
N GLY A 10 -6.65 3.99 -3.56
CA GLY A 10 -8.03 4.10 -3.05
C GLY A 10 -8.72 2.78 -2.70
N SER A 11 -8.07 1.63 -2.87
CA SER A 11 -8.64 0.32 -2.52
C SER A 11 -8.78 0.05 -1.01
N GLY A 12 -8.27 0.95 -0.14
CA GLY A 12 -8.39 0.80 1.32
C GLY A 12 -7.21 0.10 1.99
N LYS A 13 -6.04 -0.01 1.33
CA LYS A 13 -4.83 -0.64 1.88
C LYS A 13 -4.43 -0.06 3.24
N THR A 14 -4.27 1.26 3.30
CA THR A 14 -3.89 1.98 4.52
C THR A 14 -4.93 1.80 5.61
N TRP A 15 -6.21 1.87 5.26
CA TRP A 15 -7.31 1.66 6.19
C TRP A 15 -7.29 0.25 6.80
N LEU A 16 -6.98 -0.78 6.00
CA LEU A 16 -6.80 -2.16 6.49
C LEU A 16 -5.57 -2.27 7.39
N ALA A 17 -4.42 -1.74 6.96
CA ALA A 17 -3.17 -1.82 7.71
C ALA A 17 -3.27 -1.16 9.10
N GLU A 18 -3.89 0.03 9.18
CA GLU A 18 -4.16 0.74 10.45
C GLU A 18 -4.98 -0.07 11.45
N ARG A 19 -5.84 -0.95 10.97
CA ARG A 19 -6.69 -1.80 11.80
C ARG A 19 -6.00 -3.10 12.16
N LEU A 20 -5.36 -3.76 11.22
CA LEU A 20 -4.62 -5.00 11.45
C LEU A 20 -3.52 -4.84 12.51
N ILE A 21 -2.78 -3.73 12.48
CA ILE A 21 -1.70 -3.48 13.45
C ILE A 21 -2.19 -3.46 14.90
N LYS A 22 -3.46 -3.13 15.15
CA LYS A 22 -4.04 -3.10 16.48
C LYS A 22 -4.27 -4.50 17.07
N HIS A 23 -4.38 -5.50 16.20
CA HIS A 23 -4.66 -6.88 16.59
C HIS A 23 -3.41 -7.77 16.59
N ILE A 24 -2.33 -7.38 15.93
CA ILE A 24 -1.10 -8.15 15.84
C ILE A 24 -0.05 -7.58 16.79
N LYS A 25 0.25 -8.32 17.85
CA LYS A 25 1.28 -7.89 18.83
C LYS A 25 2.67 -7.84 18.19
N ASN A 26 3.49 -6.91 18.65
CA ASN A 26 4.87 -6.74 18.18
C ASN A 26 4.95 -6.57 16.64
N CYS A 27 4.08 -5.74 16.07
CA CYS A 27 3.98 -5.49 14.65
C CYS A 27 4.39 -4.05 14.31
N ALA A 28 5.23 -3.87 13.31
CA ALA A 28 5.54 -2.59 12.69
C ALA A 28 4.62 -2.36 11.48
N TRP A 29 4.41 -1.10 11.12
CA TRP A 29 3.68 -0.72 9.91
C TRP A 29 4.43 0.36 9.15
N TYR A 30 4.66 0.10 7.88
CA TYR A 30 5.26 1.05 6.93
C TYR A 30 4.30 1.32 5.78
N ASN A 31 3.82 2.55 5.70
CA ASN A 31 3.06 3.06 4.56
C ASN A 31 4.02 3.66 3.54
N ALA A 32 3.89 3.27 2.27
CA ALA A 32 4.83 3.69 1.22
C ALA A 32 4.81 5.19 0.94
N ASP A 33 3.67 5.87 1.09
CA ASP A 33 3.57 7.33 0.87
C ASP A 33 4.33 8.09 1.96
N PHE A 34 4.24 7.65 3.22
CA PHE A 34 5.06 8.19 4.30
C PHE A 34 6.55 7.94 4.07
N VAL A 35 6.91 6.73 3.63
CA VAL A 35 8.30 6.39 3.32
C VAL A 35 8.83 7.24 2.15
N ARG A 36 8.04 7.48 1.10
CA ARG A 36 8.39 8.40 0.02
C ARG A 36 8.59 9.83 0.53
N LYS A 37 7.70 10.29 1.41
CA LYS A 37 7.79 11.61 2.04
C LYS A 37 9.08 11.76 2.83
N PHE A 38 9.43 10.80 3.68
CA PHE A 38 10.65 10.83 4.49
C PHE A 38 11.92 10.76 3.64
N SER A 39 11.89 9.97 2.55
CA SER A 39 13.04 9.85 1.64
C SER A 39 13.07 10.93 0.57
N ASN A 40 12.08 11.83 0.51
CA ASN A 40 11.92 12.85 -0.52
C ASN A 40 12.07 12.27 -1.95
N ASP A 41 11.42 11.12 -2.19
CA ASP A 41 11.52 10.37 -3.45
C ASP A 41 10.14 10.10 -4.04
N TRP A 42 9.73 10.95 -4.96
CA TRP A 42 8.44 10.90 -5.67
C TRP A 42 8.61 10.44 -7.14
N ASP A 43 9.66 9.69 -7.41
CA ASP A 43 9.89 9.07 -8.71
C ASP A 43 8.97 7.85 -8.88
N PHE A 44 8.03 7.92 -9.84
CA PHE A 44 7.09 6.85 -10.19
C PHE A 44 7.44 6.16 -11.52
N SER A 45 8.63 6.41 -12.05
CA SER A 45 9.20 5.61 -13.13
C SER A 45 9.32 4.13 -12.72
N VAL A 46 9.58 3.25 -13.67
CA VAL A 46 9.81 1.83 -13.38
C VAL A 46 10.94 1.66 -12.36
N GLU A 47 12.05 2.37 -12.54
CA GLU A 47 13.21 2.37 -11.66
C GLU A 47 12.85 2.93 -10.27
N GLY A 48 12.11 4.03 -10.20
CA GLY A 48 11.65 4.65 -8.97
C GLY A 48 10.71 3.75 -8.17
N ARG A 49 9.83 3.01 -8.84
CA ARG A 49 8.94 2.02 -8.21
C ARG A 49 9.73 0.83 -7.64
N ILE A 50 10.72 0.32 -8.37
CA ILE A 50 11.59 -0.75 -7.88
C ILE A 50 12.44 -0.27 -6.71
N ARG A 51 13.02 0.94 -6.79
CA ARG A 51 13.76 1.55 -5.69
C ARG A 51 12.89 1.68 -4.43
N GLN A 52 11.64 2.09 -4.58
CA GLN A 52 10.69 2.17 -3.46
C GLN A 52 10.38 0.78 -2.89
N ALA A 53 10.14 -0.24 -3.73
CA ALA A 53 9.91 -1.60 -3.26
C ALA A 53 11.12 -2.14 -2.47
N ASN A 54 12.34 -1.88 -2.94
CA ASN A 54 13.58 -2.24 -2.23
C ASN A 54 13.73 -1.49 -0.90
N ARG A 55 13.36 -0.21 -0.85
CA ARG A 55 13.36 0.57 0.40
C ARG A 55 12.37 -0.01 1.41
N MET A 56 11.15 -0.30 0.97
CA MET A 56 10.14 -0.97 1.81
C MET A 56 10.63 -2.33 2.29
N LYS A 57 11.29 -3.09 1.41
CA LYS A 57 11.93 -4.37 1.76
C LYS A 57 12.95 -4.21 2.87
N THR A 58 13.84 -3.21 2.76
CA THR A 58 14.90 -2.97 3.76
C THR A 58 14.32 -2.73 5.15
N PHE A 59 13.28 -1.89 5.27
CA PHE A 59 12.60 -1.68 6.54
C PHE A 59 11.90 -2.93 7.05
N ALA A 60 11.21 -3.64 6.16
CA ALA A 60 10.51 -4.87 6.53
C ALA A 60 11.47 -5.99 6.98
N ASP A 61 12.59 -6.15 6.29
CA ASP A 61 13.60 -7.14 6.63
C ASP A 61 14.29 -6.81 7.96
N PHE A 62 14.49 -5.53 8.27
CA PHE A 62 14.98 -5.09 9.58
C PHE A 62 14.03 -5.54 10.71
N GLU A 63 12.74 -5.29 10.58
CA GLU A 63 11.75 -5.69 11.58
C GLU A 63 11.65 -7.21 11.72
N LYS A 64 11.58 -7.91 10.60
CA LYS A 64 11.55 -9.37 10.57
C LYS A 64 12.82 -9.99 11.21
N GLY A 65 13.99 -9.43 10.92
CA GLY A 65 15.26 -9.85 11.50
C GLY A 65 15.32 -9.67 13.01
N ASN A 66 14.54 -8.75 13.57
CA ASN A 66 14.38 -8.54 15.02
C ASN A 66 13.20 -9.32 15.62
N GLY A 67 12.68 -10.33 14.94
CA GLY A 67 11.60 -11.17 15.43
C GLY A 67 10.22 -10.49 15.48
N ARG A 68 10.05 -9.38 14.73
CA ARG A 68 8.80 -8.64 14.69
C ARG A 68 7.97 -8.97 13.45
N TRP A 69 6.67 -8.80 13.58
CA TRP A 69 5.77 -8.72 12.44
C TRP A 69 5.93 -7.37 11.76
N VAL A 70 5.67 -7.31 10.46
CA VAL A 70 5.65 -6.05 9.74
C VAL A 70 4.60 -6.07 8.62
N ILE A 71 3.79 -5.03 8.58
CA ILE A 71 2.83 -4.76 7.51
C ILE A 71 3.39 -3.63 6.66
N CYS A 72 3.46 -3.85 5.35
CA CYS A 72 3.81 -2.81 4.38
C CYS A 72 2.65 -2.63 3.42
N ASP A 73 2.08 -1.42 3.35
CA ASP A 73 1.02 -1.11 2.40
C ASP A 73 1.51 -0.17 1.30
N PHE A 74 1.43 -0.64 0.08
CA PHE A 74 1.72 0.12 -1.14
C PHE A 74 1.06 -0.50 -2.37
N VAL A 75 0.96 0.26 -3.45
CA VAL A 75 0.29 -0.21 -4.67
C VAL A 75 0.95 -1.48 -5.22
N ALA A 76 2.28 -1.53 -5.24
CA ALA A 76 3.07 -2.63 -5.83
C ALA A 76 2.49 -3.07 -7.19
N PRO A 77 2.45 -2.19 -8.21
CA PRO A 77 1.59 -2.37 -9.37
C PRO A 77 2.04 -3.50 -10.28
N THR A 78 3.31 -3.86 -10.27
CA THR A 78 3.88 -4.89 -11.14
C THR A 78 4.36 -6.10 -10.35
N GLU A 79 4.39 -7.26 -10.99
CA GLU A 79 4.95 -8.47 -10.38
C GLU A 79 6.40 -8.25 -9.96
N LYS A 80 7.18 -7.58 -10.81
CA LYS A 80 8.57 -7.22 -10.51
C LYS A 80 8.71 -6.39 -9.21
N ALA A 81 7.78 -5.46 -8.94
CA ALA A 81 7.79 -4.69 -7.69
C ALA A 81 7.44 -5.57 -6.48
N ARG A 82 6.52 -6.51 -6.63
CA ARG A 82 6.14 -7.47 -5.58
C ARG A 82 7.27 -8.46 -5.29
N GLU A 83 7.90 -8.99 -6.33
CA GLU A 83 9.10 -9.84 -6.21
C GLU A 83 10.27 -9.09 -5.54
N ALA A 84 10.51 -7.84 -5.93
CA ALA A 84 11.55 -7.01 -5.31
C ALA A 84 11.31 -6.81 -3.81
N PHE A 85 10.06 -6.65 -3.38
CA PHE A 85 9.70 -6.58 -1.96
C PHE A 85 9.89 -7.91 -1.23
N ALA A 86 9.61 -9.03 -1.88
CA ALA A 86 9.77 -10.40 -1.36
C ALA A 86 9.01 -10.65 -0.04
N SER A 87 7.67 -10.51 -0.07
CA SER A 87 6.80 -10.76 1.08
C SER A 87 6.72 -12.23 1.45
N ASP A 88 6.45 -12.50 2.75
CA ASP A 88 6.07 -13.84 3.22
C ASP A 88 4.57 -14.09 2.97
N TYR A 89 3.76 -13.03 3.02
CA TYR A 89 2.29 -13.09 2.88
C TYR A 89 1.79 -11.90 2.06
N VAL A 90 0.87 -12.14 1.15
CA VAL A 90 0.28 -11.15 0.25
C VAL A 90 -1.22 -11.01 0.50
N ILE A 91 -1.65 -9.80 0.87
CA ILE A 91 -3.05 -9.41 0.91
C ILE A 91 -3.32 -8.50 -0.30
N TRP A 92 -4.18 -8.95 -1.20
CA TRP A 92 -4.60 -8.14 -2.35
C TRP A 92 -5.95 -7.49 -2.10
N MET A 93 -5.94 -6.14 -2.08
CA MET A 93 -7.14 -5.30 -1.98
C MET A 93 -7.71 -5.04 -3.38
N ASP A 94 -8.68 -5.84 -3.80
CA ASP A 94 -9.42 -5.73 -5.08
C ASP A 94 -10.84 -5.18 -4.87
N THR A 95 -10.97 -4.19 -4.01
CA THR A 95 -12.25 -3.59 -3.60
C THR A 95 -12.82 -2.61 -4.62
N ILE A 96 -11.99 -2.17 -5.57
CA ILE A 96 -12.34 -1.21 -6.63
C ILE A 96 -11.75 -1.68 -7.95
N LYS A 97 -12.42 -1.37 -9.06
CA LYS A 97 -11.96 -1.77 -10.41
C LYS A 97 -11.06 -0.74 -11.06
N GLU A 98 -11.20 0.53 -10.64
CA GLU A 98 -10.35 1.63 -11.10
C GLU A 98 -9.84 2.39 -9.89
N GLY A 99 -8.52 2.65 -9.87
CA GLY A 99 -7.92 3.48 -8.84
C GLY A 99 -8.47 4.91 -8.89
N ARG A 100 -8.47 5.58 -7.75
CA ARG A 100 -8.94 6.97 -7.66
C ARG A 100 -8.25 7.83 -8.72
N ILE A 101 -9.04 8.34 -9.66
CA ILE A 101 -8.64 9.44 -10.52
C ILE A 101 -8.81 10.71 -9.68
N VAL A 102 -7.71 11.32 -9.28
CA VAL A 102 -7.73 12.52 -8.43
C VAL A 102 -8.29 13.74 -9.19
N SER A 103 -8.43 13.66 -10.51
CA SER A 103 -8.88 14.77 -11.37
C SER A 103 -10.28 15.31 -11.03
N SER A 104 -11.21 14.48 -10.58
CA SER A 104 -12.55 14.96 -10.21
C SER A 104 -12.58 15.63 -8.82
N LYS A 105 -11.69 15.26 -7.91
CA LYS A 105 -11.59 15.88 -6.58
C LYS A 105 -10.72 17.15 -6.54
N LEU A 106 -9.83 17.32 -7.48
CA LEU A 106 -9.01 18.56 -7.58
C LEU A 106 -9.85 19.79 -7.89
N SER A 107 -10.96 19.62 -8.63
CA SER A 107 -11.91 20.73 -8.88
C SER A 107 -12.70 21.09 -7.61
N GLU A 108 -12.98 20.14 -6.75
CA GLU A 108 -13.66 20.36 -5.45
C GLU A 108 -12.70 20.92 -4.39
N LEU A 109 -11.43 20.47 -4.40
CA LEU A 109 -10.39 20.93 -3.45
C LEU A 109 -9.87 22.33 -3.77
N LYS A 110 -10.00 22.84 -5.00
CA LYS A 110 -9.69 24.24 -5.34
C LYS A 110 -10.53 25.26 -4.56
N ASN A 111 -11.64 24.83 -3.96
CA ASN A 111 -12.51 25.67 -3.13
C ASN A 111 -12.23 25.58 -1.63
N ILE A 112 -11.26 24.80 -1.19
CA ILE A 112 -10.87 24.69 0.23
C ILE A 112 -9.51 25.36 0.41
N ASN A 113 -9.54 26.68 0.67
CA ASN A 113 -8.39 27.56 0.79
C ASN A 113 -7.45 27.31 1.99
N ASN A 114 -7.45 26.14 2.64
CA ASN A 114 -6.69 25.90 3.87
C ASN A 114 -6.09 24.52 4.06
N LEU A 115 -5.74 23.79 2.99
CA LEU A 115 -4.96 22.56 3.14
C LEU A 115 -3.51 22.79 2.69
N PRO A 116 -2.51 22.44 3.50
CA PRO A 116 -1.10 22.52 3.12
C PRO A 116 -0.72 21.37 2.17
N PHE A 117 -1.48 21.23 1.10
CA PHE A 117 -1.24 20.23 0.06
C PHE A 117 -0.99 20.92 -1.27
N ASP A 118 0.28 20.97 -1.58
CA ASP A 118 0.93 21.71 -2.62
C ASP A 118 0.78 21.12 -4.04
N ALA A 119 1.47 21.76 -5.00
CA ALA A 119 1.52 21.43 -6.42
C ALA A 119 1.89 19.96 -6.75
N ASN A 120 2.35 19.16 -5.79
CA ASN A 120 2.68 17.75 -5.95
C ASN A 120 1.43 16.87 -6.17
N LEU A 121 0.24 17.29 -5.71
CA LEU A 121 -1.01 16.57 -5.99
C LEU A 121 -1.41 16.61 -7.48
N LEU A 122 -1.03 17.66 -8.20
CA LEU A 122 -1.31 17.78 -9.64
C LEU A 122 -0.40 16.87 -10.48
N SER A 123 0.86 16.68 -10.06
CA SER A 123 1.75 15.71 -10.68
C SER A 123 1.32 14.27 -10.39
N GLN A 124 0.78 14.01 -9.21
CA GLN A 124 0.26 12.71 -8.81
C GLN A 124 -0.95 12.24 -9.63
N SER A 125 -1.77 13.12 -10.20
CA SER A 125 -2.94 12.73 -10.98
C SER A 125 -2.57 11.92 -12.23
N LYS A 126 -1.57 12.35 -12.98
CA LYS A 126 -1.05 11.63 -14.16
C LYS A 126 -0.42 10.29 -13.77
N GLU A 127 0.27 10.26 -12.65
CA GLU A 127 0.93 9.08 -12.12
C GLU A 127 -0.06 8.03 -11.60
N PHE A 128 -1.23 8.46 -11.09
CA PHE A 128 -2.33 7.55 -10.73
C PHE A 128 -2.99 6.93 -11.96
N GLU A 129 -3.19 7.69 -13.05
CA GLU A 129 -3.66 7.14 -14.31
C GLU A 129 -2.68 6.12 -14.89
N ASP A 130 -1.39 6.43 -14.86
CA ASP A 130 -0.34 5.52 -15.31
C ASP A 130 -0.26 4.27 -14.42
N THR A 131 -0.51 4.41 -13.12
CA THR A 131 -0.57 3.30 -12.18
C THR A 131 -1.70 2.32 -12.49
N ASN A 132 -2.90 2.83 -12.84
CA ASN A 132 -4.02 1.98 -13.26
C ASN A 132 -3.69 1.17 -14.51
N LYS A 133 -2.99 1.78 -15.47
CA LYS A 133 -2.60 1.14 -16.74
C LYS A 133 -1.53 0.07 -16.56
N VAL A 134 -0.64 0.22 -15.58
CA VAL A 134 0.48 -0.71 -15.34
C VAL A 134 0.21 -1.72 -14.24
N PHE A 135 -0.99 -1.68 -13.60
CA PHE A 135 -1.32 -2.61 -12.54
C PHE A 135 -1.57 -4.00 -13.11
N GLU A 136 -0.73 -4.93 -12.71
CA GLU A 136 -0.82 -6.35 -13.04
C GLU A 136 -1.53 -7.09 -11.89
N THR A 137 -2.49 -7.96 -12.22
CA THR A 137 -3.08 -8.86 -11.24
C THR A 137 -1.99 -9.65 -10.53
N PRO A 138 -1.93 -9.65 -9.19
CA PRO A 138 -0.92 -10.43 -8.48
C PRO A 138 -1.01 -11.93 -8.79
N SER A 139 0.13 -12.54 -9.12
CA SER A 139 0.21 -13.98 -9.39
C SER A 139 0.19 -14.82 -8.12
N LYS A 140 0.74 -14.28 -7.02
CA LYS A 140 0.73 -14.87 -5.69
C LYS A 140 -0.12 -14.03 -4.76
N VAL A 141 -1.18 -14.61 -4.21
CA VAL A 141 -2.11 -14.00 -3.26
C VAL A 141 -2.47 -15.01 -2.18
N ASP A 142 -2.25 -14.65 -0.93
CA ASP A 142 -2.63 -15.47 0.22
C ASP A 142 -4.04 -15.09 0.72
N THR A 143 -4.39 -13.80 0.66
CA THR A 143 -5.74 -13.30 0.95
C THR A 143 -6.20 -12.32 -0.12
N HIS A 144 -7.35 -12.60 -0.75
CA HIS A 144 -7.99 -11.75 -1.76
C HIS A 144 -9.23 -11.06 -1.17
N ILE A 145 -9.20 -9.73 -1.08
CA ILE A 145 -10.27 -8.91 -0.47
C ILE A 145 -10.96 -8.13 -1.58
N THR A 146 -12.24 -8.45 -1.80
CA THR A 146 -13.07 -7.89 -2.88
C THR A 146 -14.10 -6.86 -2.41
N HIS A 147 -14.17 -6.60 -1.10
CA HIS A 147 -15.09 -5.64 -0.49
C HIS A 147 -14.40 -4.91 0.68
N PHE A 148 -14.96 -3.79 1.12
CA PHE A 148 -14.48 -3.12 2.32
C PHE A 148 -14.93 -3.91 3.55
N MET A 149 -13.96 -4.45 4.30
CA MET A 149 -14.19 -5.32 5.44
C MET A 149 -14.76 -4.55 6.64
N SER A 150 -15.59 -5.21 7.43
CA SER A 150 -15.99 -4.76 8.76
C SER A 150 -14.85 -4.97 9.78
N ASP A 151 -14.95 -4.34 10.95
CA ASP A 151 -13.97 -4.52 12.02
C ASP A 151 -13.92 -5.98 12.54
N ASP A 152 -15.04 -6.71 12.54
CA ASP A 152 -15.12 -8.12 12.91
C ASP A 152 -14.39 -9.02 11.89
N GLU A 153 -14.56 -8.76 10.60
CA GLU A 153 -13.82 -9.47 9.54
C GLU A 153 -12.31 -9.21 9.62
N ILE A 154 -11.89 -7.99 9.95
CA ILE A 154 -10.47 -7.65 10.13
C ILE A 154 -9.90 -8.37 11.36
N LYS A 155 -10.66 -8.43 12.45
CA LYS A 155 -10.27 -9.17 13.63
C LYS A 155 -10.07 -10.65 13.30
N LYS A 156 -11.02 -11.26 12.58
CA LYS A 156 -10.91 -12.66 12.11
C LYS A 156 -9.68 -12.87 11.23
N LEU A 157 -9.46 -11.98 10.26
CA LEU A 157 -8.27 -12.02 9.41
C LEU A 157 -6.97 -11.95 10.25
N SER A 158 -6.93 -11.11 11.28
CA SER A 158 -5.76 -11.03 12.18
C SER A 158 -5.51 -12.32 12.94
N GLU A 159 -6.57 -13.01 13.39
CA GLU A 159 -6.49 -14.31 14.07
C GLU A 159 -5.97 -15.40 13.10
N GLU A 160 -6.46 -15.40 11.86
CA GLU A 160 -5.98 -16.31 10.81
C GLU A 160 -4.49 -16.06 10.50
N LEU A 161 -4.06 -14.81 10.36
CA LEU A 161 -2.66 -14.44 10.13
C LEU A 161 -1.74 -14.92 11.27
N ILE A 162 -2.17 -14.80 12.51
CA ILE A 162 -1.36 -15.21 13.67
C ILE A 162 -1.24 -16.74 13.78
N SER A 163 -2.18 -17.46 13.17
CA SER A 163 -2.18 -18.94 13.19
C SER A 163 -1.30 -19.56 12.09
N VAL A 164 -0.80 -18.80 11.13
CA VAL A 164 0.12 -19.22 10.06
C VAL A 164 1.56 -19.24 10.57
#